data_54b78a7291b239b1fc2da134af51e5da
#
_entry.id   54b78a7291b239b1fc2da134af51e5da
#
_cell.length_a   1.000
_cell.length_b   1.000
_cell.length_c   1.000
_cell.angle_alpha   90.00
_cell.angle_beta   90.00
_cell.angle_gamma   90.00
#
_symmetry.space_group_name_H-M   'P 1'
#
loop_
_entity.id
_entity.type
_entity.pdbx_description
1 polymer ?
#
loop_
_entity_poly.entity_id
_entity_poly.type
_entity_poly.pdbx_seq_one_letter_code
_entity_poly.pdbx_strand_id
1 'polypeptide(L)'
;MINRTIMLGRLVSTPELKITQAGTSYVRVTIANEQVYKDKKHTNFIDVLAWSGLAENLSKYCDKGRKILVDGRLEVKKNTKGDKNYTNVTVIAENIDFLEAAKSSQTFEVIENAEDIF
;
A
#
# COMPACT_ATOMS: atom_id res chain seq x y z
N MET A 1 1.72 7.35 -23.55
CA MET A 1 2.15 6.09 -22.95
C MET A 1 1.38 5.82 -21.69
N ILE A 2 1.17 4.56 -21.35
CA ILE A 2 0.38 4.18 -20.19
C ILE A 2 1.30 3.58 -19.14
N ASN A 3 1.12 4.02 -17.89
CA ASN A 3 1.84 3.44 -16.75
C ASN A 3 0.86 3.40 -15.59
N ARG A 4 0.26 2.25 -15.36
CA ARG A 4 -0.73 2.08 -14.30
C ARG A 4 -0.54 0.75 -13.60
N THR A 5 -0.54 0.78 -12.28
CA THR A 5 -0.37 -0.39 -11.45
C THR A 5 -1.45 -0.40 -10.39
N ILE A 6 -2.13 -1.54 -10.25
CA ILE A 6 -3.13 -1.72 -9.22
C ILE A 6 -2.70 -2.92 -8.39
N MET A 7 -2.55 -2.74 -7.09
CA MET A 7 -2.02 -3.78 -6.24
C MET A 7 -2.73 -3.81 -4.89
N LEU A 8 -3.06 -5.01 -4.44
CA LEU A 8 -3.67 -5.23 -3.15
C LEU A 8 -2.64 -5.88 -2.24
N GLY A 9 -2.50 -5.38 -1.04
CA GLY A 9 -1.56 -5.97 -0.09
C GLY A 9 -1.75 -5.46 1.31
N ARG A 10 -1.02 -6.05 2.24
CA ARG A 10 -1.06 -5.64 3.65
C ARG A 10 0.19 -4.85 4.00
N LEU A 11 -0.01 -3.81 4.79
CA LEU A 11 1.12 -3.01 5.27
C LEU A 11 2.02 -3.87 6.16
N VAL A 12 3.31 -3.85 5.88
CA VAL A 12 4.27 -4.61 6.71
C VAL A 12 4.73 -3.82 7.92
N SER A 13 4.42 -2.53 7.96
CA SER A 13 4.74 -1.67 9.10
C SER A 13 3.71 -0.57 9.21
N THR A 14 3.66 0.09 10.37
CA THR A 14 2.77 1.22 10.55
C THR A 14 3.30 2.42 9.76
N PRO A 15 2.45 3.08 8.95
CA PRO A 15 2.88 4.23 8.18
C PRO A 15 3.35 5.37 9.06
N GLU A 16 4.45 5.98 8.67
CA GLU A 16 5.05 7.08 9.41
C GLU A 16 5.09 8.31 8.51
N LEU A 17 4.37 9.34 8.89
CA LEU A 17 4.30 10.56 8.11
C LEU A 17 5.60 11.35 8.23
N LYS A 18 6.15 11.73 7.10
CA LYS A 18 7.36 12.53 7.03
C LYS A 18 7.11 13.77 6.19
N ILE A 19 7.92 14.77 6.39
CA ILE A 19 7.79 16.05 5.69
C ILE A 19 9.12 16.41 5.06
N THR A 20 9.09 16.80 3.78
CA THR A 20 10.28 17.22 3.07
C THR A 20 10.68 18.64 3.50
N GLN A 21 11.86 19.08 3.09
CA GLN A 21 12.32 20.44 3.38
C GLN A 21 11.37 21.49 2.79
N ALA A 22 10.73 21.16 1.70
CA ALA A 22 9.78 22.06 1.06
C ALA A 22 8.40 22.05 1.76
N GLY A 23 8.22 21.24 2.79
CA GLY A 23 6.97 21.19 3.53
C GLY A 23 5.94 20.22 3.00
N THR A 24 6.32 19.33 2.09
CA THR A 24 5.40 18.37 1.52
C THR A 24 5.38 17.07 2.33
N SER A 25 4.19 16.62 2.69
CA SER A 25 4.02 15.37 3.44
C SER A 25 4.21 14.17 2.54
N TYR A 26 4.82 13.13 3.06
CA TYR A 26 4.91 11.86 2.33
C TYR A 26 5.00 10.69 3.31
N VAL A 27 4.64 9.52 2.81
CA VAL A 27 4.77 8.25 3.53
C VAL A 27 5.36 7.23 2.56
N ARG A 28 6.37 6.52 3.02
CA ARG A 28 6.93 5.40 2.28
C ARG A 28 6.64 4.14 3.07
N VAL A 29 5.94 3.20 2.46
CA VAL A 29 5.57 1.93 3.09
C VAL A 29 5.89 0.79 2.16
N THR A 30 5.89 -0.42 2.72
CA THR A 30 6.00 -1.64 1.94
C THR A 30 4.74 -2.45 2.16
N ILE A 31 4.18 -2.96 1.09
CA ILE A 31 3.03 -3.85 1.18
C ILE A 31 3.44 -5.27 0.81
N ALA A 32 2.82 -6.22 1.47
CA ALA A 32 3.00 -7.63 1.18
C ALA A 32 1.84 -8.10 0.31
N ASN A 33 2.14 -8.46 -0.91
CA ASN A 33 1.18 -8.97 -1.88
C ASN A 33 1.41 -10.46 -2.04
N GLU A 34 0.45 -11.26 -1.61
CA GLU A 34 0.59 -12.70 -1.62
C GLU A 34 -0.06 -13.32 -2.83
N GLN A 35 0.62 -14.30 -3.41
CA GLN A 35 0.09 -15.11 -4.48
C GLN A 35 0.25 -16.58 -4.13
N VAL A 36 -0.79 -17.36 -4.39
CA VAL A 36 -0.76 -18.80 -4.15
C VAL A 36 -0.92 -19.50 -5.48
N TYR A 37 0.03 -20.38 -5.77
CA TYR A 37 -0.01 -21.17 -7.00
C TYR A 37 0.39 -22.61 -6.67
N LYS A 38 -0.49 -23.54 -6.94
CA LYS A 38 -0.25 -24.98 -6.70
C LYS A 38 0.31 -25.24 -5.31
N ASP A 39 -0.37 -24.76 -4.29
CA ASP A 39 0.01 -24.94 -2.88
C ASP A 39 1.31 -24.24 -2.48
N LYS A 40 1.89 -23.48 -3.37
CA LYS A 40 3.08 -22.67 -3.06
C LYS A 40 2.67 -21.22 -2.88
N LYS A 41 3.11 -20.64 -1.79
CA LYS A 41 2.82 -19.26 -1.48
C LYS A 41 4.04 -18.40 -1.80
N HIS A 42 3.81 -17.37 -2.57
CA HIS A 42 4.85 -16.38 -2.90
C HIS A 42 4.39 -15.01 -2.45
N THR A 43 5.26 -14.29 -1.78
CA THR A 43 4.95 -12.94 -1.32
C THR A 43 5.83 -11.94 -2.04
N ASN A 44 5.20 -10.96 -2.67
CA ASN A 44 5.88 -9.83 -3.26
C ASN A 44 5.87 -8.68 -2.28
N PHE A 45 7.05 -8.16 -1.96
CA PHE A 45 7.16 -6.98 -1.10
C PHE A 45 7.38 -5.77 -1.99
N ILE A 46 6.42 -4.88 -2.01
CA ILE A 46 6.40 -3.76 -2.95
C ILE A 46 6.44 -2.44 -2.18
N ASP A 47 7.37 -1.59 -2.53
CA ASP A 47 7.48 -0.27 -1.94
C ASP A 47 6.46 0.67 -2.56
N VAL A 48 5.78 1.41 -1.72
CA VAL A 48 4.75 2.36 -2.13
C VAL A 48 5.08 3.71 -1.53
N LEU A 49 4.99 4.74 -2.36
CA LEU A 49 5.19 6.12 -1.94
C LEU A 49 3.89 6.88 -2.11
N ALA A 50 3.44 7.52 -1.04
CA ALA A 50 2.25 8.35 -1.07
C ALA A 50 2.61 9.78 -0.70
N TRP A 51 2.00 10.75 -1.36
CA TRP A 51 2.26 12.16 -1.16
C TRP A 51 1.03 12.89 -0.64
N SER A 52 1.27 13.94 0.13
CA SER A 52 0.24 14.91 0.57
C SER A 52 -0.97 14.26 1.23
N GLY A 53 -2.17 14.49 0.71
CA GLY A 53 -3.40 13.98 1.30
C GLY A 53 -3.44 12.46 1.45
N LEU A 54 -2.91 11.74 0.46
CA LEU A 54 -2.85 10.29 0.54
C LEU A 54 -1.94 9.84 1.68
N ALA A 55 -0.80 10.52 1.85
CA ALA A 55 0.12 10.22 2.92
C ALA A 55 -0.51 10.49 4.29
N GLU A 56 -1.19 11.60 4.41
CA GLU A 56 -1.83 11.98 5.66
C GLU A 56 -2.93 10.99 6.04
N ASN A 57 -3.75 10.59 5.09
CA ASN A 57 -4.81 9.63 5.34
C ASN A 57 -4.24 8.26 5.69
N LEU A 58 -3.19 7.84 5.00
CA LEU A 58 -2.57 6.54 5.25
C LEU A 58 -1.99 6.49 6.67
N SER A 59 -1.31 7.54 7.10
CA SER A 59 -0.72 7.57 8.42
C SER A 59 -1.77 7.71 9.53
N LYS A 60 -2.88 8.37 9.23
CA LYS A 60 -3.92 8.63 10.22
C LYS A 60 -4.82 7.42 10.46
N TYR A 61 -5.14 6.67 9.40
CA TYR A 61 -6.16 5.63 9.48
C TYR A 61 -5.64 4.20 9.40
N CYS A 62 -4.38 3.99 9.09
CA CYS A 62 -3.85 2.66 8.88
C CYS A 62 -2.72 2.31 9.82
N ASP A 63 -2.71 1.06 10.25
CA ASP A 63 -1.64 0.48 11.05
C ASP A 63 -1.06 -0.71 10.32
N LYS A 64 0.03 -1.24 10.87
CA LYS A 64 0.64 -2.47 10.39
C LYS A 64 -0.41 -3.57 10.22
N GLY A 65 -0.37 -4.26 9.10
CA GLY A 65 -1.28 -5.36 8.81
C GLY A 65 -2.54 -4.97 8.07
N ARG A 66 -2.81 -3.67 7.95
CA ARG A 66 -3.99 -3.21 7.24
C ARG A 66 -3.90 -3.56 5.76
N LYS A 67 -5.00 -4.07 5.23
CA LYS A 67 -5.08 -4.36 3.79
C LYS A 67 -5.47 -3.09 3.05
N ILE A 68 -4.70 -2.76 2.02
CA ILE A 68 -4.97 -1.58 1.21
C ILE A 68 -4.90 -1.93 -0.26
N LEU A 69 -5.67 -1.19 -1.05
CA LEU A 69 -5.63 -1.29 -2.51
C LEU A 69 -4.95 -0.02 -3.01
N VAL A 70 -3.83 -0.19 -3.69
CA VAL A 70 -3.06 0.93 -4.23
C VAL A 70 -3.25 0.99 -5.72
N ASP A 71 -3.64 2.15 -6.22
CA ASP A 71 -3.74 2.44 -7.64
C ASP A 71 -2.75 3.56 -7.93
N GLY A 72 -1.80 3.30 -8.81
CA GLY A 72 -0.78 4.28 -9.09
C GLY A 72 0.04 3.90 -10.30
N ARG A 73 1.28 4.35 -10.31
CA ARG A 73 2.20 4.09 -11.41
C ARG A 73 3.52 3.56 -10.88
N LEU A 74 4.22 2.81 -11.71
CA LEU A 74 5.56 2.32 -11.36
C LEU A 74 6.58 3.39 -11.66
N GLU A 75 7.51 3.55 -10.74
CA GLU A 75 8.67 4.39 -10.95
C GLU A 75 9.91 3.53 -10.74
N VAL A 76 10.78 3.52 -11.73
CA VAL A 76 12.01 2.74 -11.68
C VAL A 76 13.18 3.71 -11.63
N LYS A 77 13.97 3.62 -10.58
CA LYS A 77 15.18 4.45 -10.43
C LYS A 77 16.39 3.55 -10.40
N LYS A 78 17.42 3.94 -11.15
CA LYS A 78 18.69 3.26 -11.15
C LYS A 78 19.68 4.09 -10.36
N ASN A 79 20.30 3.46 -9.38
CA ASN A 79 21.33 4.10 -8.58
C ASN A 79 22.62 3.33 -8.70
N THR A 80 23.72 4.08 -8.78
CA THR A 80 25.05 3.49 -8.78
C THR A 80 25.68 3.81 -7.45
N LYS A 81 26.14 2.78 -6.74
CA LYS A 81 26.80 2.96 -5.46
C LYS A 81 28.09 2.16 -5.50
N GLY A 82 29.22 2.86 -5.67
CA GLY A 82 30.48 2.21 -5.93
C GLY A 82 30.47 1.53 -7.29
N ASP A 83 30.84 0.27 -7.33
CA ASP A 83 30.85 -0.52 -8.56
C ASP A 83 29.53 -1.24 -8.81
N LYS A 84 28.55 -1.04 -7.95
CA LYS A 84 27.28 -1.75 -8.04
C LYS A 84 26.17 -0.85 -8.53
N ASN A 85 25.37 -1.38 -9.44
CA ASN A 85 24.17 -0.72 -9.92
C ASN A 85 22.95 -1.33 -9.23
N TYR A 86 22.11 -0.47 -8.68
CA TYR A 86 20.88 -0.88 -8.02
C TYR A 86 19.68 -0.36 -8.79
N THR A 87 18.66 -1.19 -8.88
CA THR A 87 17.38 -0.80 -9.46
C THR A 87 16.33 -0.83 -8.37
N ASN A 88 15.70 0.31 -8.14
CA ASN A 88 14.60 0.42 -7.18
C ASN A 88 13.30 0.61 -7.93
N VAL A 89 12.32 -0.19 -7.59
CA VAL A 89 10.98 -0.10 -8.16
C VAL A 89 10.03 0.32 -7.07
N THR A 90 9.33 1.42 -7.30
CA THR A 90 8.38 1.97 -6.33
C THR A 90 7.06 2.25 -7.02
N VAL A 91 5.96 1.98 -6.35
CA VAL A 91 4.64 2.37 -6.82
C VAL A 91 4.32 3.73 -6.23
N ILE A 92 4.13 4.72 -7.10
CA ILE A 92 3.70 6.05 -6.67
C ILE A 92 2.18 6.03 -6.61
N ALA A 93 1.63 6.10 -5.42
CA ALA A 93 0.19 6.00 -5.24
C ALA A 93 -0.53 7.23 -5.78
N GLU A 94 -1.59 7.00 -6.53
CA GLU A 94 -2.48 8.05 -6.99
C GLU A 94 -3.82 7.96 -6.29
N ASN A 95 -4.17 6.76 -5.84
CA ASN A 95 -5.36 6.52 -5.03
C ASN A 95 -5.10 5.32 -4.12
N ILE A 96 -5.65 5.35 -2.91
CA ILE A 96 -5.53 4.25 -1.97
C ILE A 96 -6.89 4.02 -1.34
N ASP A 97 -7.36 2.79 -1.41
CA ASP A 97 -8.59 2.37 -0.73
C ASP A 97 -8.21 1.50 0.45
N PHE A 98 -8.79 1.80 1.60
CA PHE A 98 -8.56 1.02 2.81
C PHE A 98 -9.59 -0.08 2.89
N LEU A 99 -9.10 -1.32 2.91
CA LEU A 99 -9.96 -2.49 3.00
C LEU A 99 -9.86 -3.07 4.39
N GLU A 100 -10.83 -3.85 4.77
CA GLU A 100 -10.94 -4.40 6.10
C GLU A 100 -11.04 -3.29 7.14
N ALA A 101 -12.15 -3.24 7.80
CA ALA A 101 -12.36 -2.27 8.86
C ALA A 101 -11.40 -2.55 10.02
N ALA A 102 -11.29 -1.59 10.93
CA ALA A 102 -10.49 -1.75 12.13
C ALA A 102 -10.92 -2.99 12.90
N LYS A 103 -10.05 -3.48 13.78
CA LYS A 103 -10.30 -4.69 14.55
C LYS A 103 -11.64 -4.73 15.26
N SER A 104 -12.10 -3.58 15.66
CA SER A 104 -13.36 -3.48 16.36
C SER A 104 -14.54 -3.47 15.42
N SER A 105 -14.31 -3.70 14.15
CA SER A 105 -15.40 -3.56 13.20
C SER A 105 -16.46 -4.60 13.45
N GLN A 106 -17.49 -4.12 13.95
CA GLN A 106 -18.68 -4.90 14.21
C GLN A 106 -19.56 -4.97 12.99
N THR A 107 -19.03 -4.55 11.89
CA THR A 107 -19.75 -4.60 10.63
C THR A 107 -20.14 -6.01 10.25
N PHE A 108 -19.40 -6.98 10.76
CA PHE A 108 -19.76 -8.37 10.49
C PHE A 108 -21.12 -8.75 11.03
N GLU A 109 -21.50 -8.11 12.13
CA GLU A 109 -22.80 -8.39 12.73
C GLU A 109 -23.92 -7.91 11.84
N VAL A 110 -23.66 -6.85 11.12
CA VAL A 110 -24.67 -6.26 10.26
C VAL A 110 -24.98 -7.16 9.07
N ILE A 111 -24.04 -7.99 8.66
CA ILE A 111 -24.21 -8.84 7.50
C ILE A 111 -24.45 -10.30 7.86
N GLU A 112 -24.95 -10.56 9.05
CA GLU A 112 -25.32 -11.92 9.42
C GLU A 112 -26.39 -12.44 8.52
N ASN A 113 -27.29 -11.57 8.10
CA ASN A 113 -28.36 -11.94 7.19
C ASN A 113 -27.98 -11.50 5.79
N ALA A 114 -27.50 -12.44 4.99
CA ALA A 114 -27.17 -12.15 3.62
C ALA A 114 -28.36 -11.59 2.84
N GLU A 115 -29.54 -11.90 3.32
CA GLU A 115 -30.77 -11.42 2.71
C GLU A 115 -30.90 -9.91 2.78
N ASP A 116 -30.31 -9.30 3.81
CA ASP A 116 -30.40 -7.86 3.99
C ASP A 116 -29.54 -7.11 2.99
N ILE A 117 -28.66 -7.82 2.30
CA ILE A 117 -27.73 -7.22 1.36
C ILE A 117 -28.32 -7.20 -0.04
N PHE A 118 -29.20 -8.10 -0.35
CA PHE A 118 -29.77 -8.28 -1.71
C PHE A 118 -31.18 -7.77 -1.85
#